data_84ca80cf57f5f462814bf88988529681
#
_entry.id   84ca80cf57f5f462814bf88988529681
#
_cell.length_a   1.000
_cell.length_b   1.000
_cell.length_c   1.000
_cell.angle_alpha   90.00
_cell.angle_beta   90.00
_cell.angle_gamma   90.00
#
_symmetry.space_group_name_H-M   'P 1'
#
loop_
_entity.id
_entity.type
_entity.pdbx_description
1 polymer ?
#
loop_
_entity_poly.entity_id
_entity_poly.type
_entity_poly.pdbx_seq_one_letter_code
_entity_poly.pdbx_strand_id
1 'polypeptide(L)'
;MLTILPSGAWAGNDAAQKYPPTIVFMTDFGVLDDSVAICRGVMYGIMPDVRIVDLTHQVTPFSVFDGARYLFGATPYYPRGTVFVVVVDPGVGSSRKAIVAHSKKGQYFVLPDNGVITLVDQRDGIDAVREITNTEWMIGSKLSSTFHGRDIFSPVGAHLARGDDWSKVGPEVPVRNLVRLDLRVATIDDHGLKASVIATDGPFGNLVTNVDGGDFLKLGYTHGQEVPVKVGDKELKMKFVKTFSDVPVGDPLLYVDSRGHLGLALNQRSFAETYGIRPPAALVIPRAGR
;
A
#
# COMPACT_ATOMS: atom_id res chain seq x y z
N MET A 1 17.24 9.74 25.50
CA MET A 1 16.54 10.73 24.65
C MET A 1 16.94 10.42 23.22
N LEU A 2 16.18 9.57 22.53
CA LEU A 2 16.44 9.19 21.15
C LEU A 2 15.68 10.18 20.27
N THR A 3 16.39 11.12 19.68
CA THR A 3 15.86 11.97 18.62
C THR A 3 15.55 11.10 17.42
N ILE A 4 14.28 10.85 17.17
CA ILE A 4 13.79 10.36 15.89
C ILE A 4 14.11 11.47 14.89
N LEU A 5 15.09 11.23 14.02
CA LEU A 5 15.28 12.09 12.86
C LEU A 5 14.00 12.02 12.04
N PRO A 6 13.37 13.15 11.71
CA PRO A 6 12.27 13.15 10.80
C PRO A 6 12.79 12.54 9.50
N SER A 7 12.06 11.57 8.95
CA SER A 7 12.27 11.07 7.60
C SER A 7 12.37 12.28 6.68
N GLY A 8 13.59 12.59 6.26
CA GLY A 8 13.86 13.74 5.40
C GLY A 8 13.06 13.56 4.13
N ALA A 9 11.88 14.16 4.09
CA ALA A 9 11.26 14.49 2.83
C ALA A 9 12.33 15.25 2.05
N TRP A 10 12.70 14.75 0.91
CA TRP A 10 13.46 15.53 -0.06
C TRP A 10 12.68 16.82 -0.27
N ALA A 11 13.09 17.88 0.41
CA ALA A 11 12.65 19.22 0.12
C ALA A 11 13.22 19.56 -1.27
N GLY A 12 12.54 19.09 -2.30
CA GLY A 12 12.81 19.49 -3.67
C GLY A 12 12.63 21.00 -3.70
N ASN A 13 13.68 21.69 -4.15
CA ASN A 13 13.64 23.08 -4.49
C ASN A 13 12.34 23.37 -5.26
N ASP A 14 11.46 24.20 -4.72
CA ASP A 14 10.16 24.62 -5.32
C ASP A 14 10.33 25.48 -6.58
N ALA A 15 11.53 25.65 -7.08
CA ALA A 15 11.84 26.29 -8.34
C ALA A 15 11.75 25.26 -9.47
N ALA A 16 10.51 25.03 -9.97
CA ALA A 16 10.22 24.67 -11.36
C ALA A 16 11.01 23.52 -12.01
N GLN A 17 11.39 22.46 -11.30
CA GLN A 17 11.81 21.25 -11.98
C GLN A 17 10.55 20.57 -12.52
N LYS A 18 10.29 20.79 -13.80
CA LYS A 18 9.15 20.21 -14.52
C LYS A 18 9.42 18.71 -14.68
N TYR A 19 8.94 17.91 -13.73
CA TYR A 19 8.98 16.47 -13.85
C TYR A 19 8.23 16.03 -15.11
N PRO A 20 8.77 15.07 -15.88
CA PRO A 20 8.03 14.50 -16.98
C PRO A 20 6.72 13.92 -16.47
N PRO A 21 5.62 14.04 -17.22
CA PRO A 21 4.37 13.40 -16.87
C PRO A 21 4.59 11.93 -16.53
N THR A 22 4.20 11.53 -15.35
CA THR A 22 4.50 10.20 -14.82
C THR A 22 3.24 9.53 -14.30
N ILE A 23 3.01 8.32 -14.81
CA ILE A 23 2.01 7.38 -14.26
C ILE A 23 2.75 6.32 -13.44
N VAL A 24 2.33 6.12 -12.21
CA VAL A 24 2.74 4.98 -11.39
C VAL A 24 1.63 3.95 -11.44
N PHE A 25 1.92 2.79 -12.02
CA PHE A 25 0.93 1.76 -12.30
C PHE A 25 1.05 0.58 -11.34
N MET A 26 -0.06 0.21 -10.71
CA MET A 26 -0.15 -0.89 -9.76
C MET A 26 -1.40 -1.73 -10.00
N THR A 27 -1.24 -3.05 -10.02
CA THR A 27 -2.36 -4.00 -10.16
C THR A 27 -2.12 -5.30 -9.39
N ASP A 28 -3.13 -6.14 -9.30
CA ASP A 28 -3.05 -7.55 -8.91
C ASP A 28 -3.15 -8.51 -10.11
N PHE A 29 -2.91 -8.04 -11.34
CA PHE A 29 -3.04 -8.84 -12.56
C PHE A 29 -1.97 -9.91 -12.73
N GLY A 30 -0.85 -9.78 -11.99
CA GLY A 30 0.33 -10.61 -12.23
C GLY A 30 1.10 -10.18 -13.48
N VAL A 31 1.96 -11.08 -13.96
CA VAL A 31 2.84 -10.88 -15.13
C VAL A 31 2.77 -12.05 -16.11
N LEU A 32 1.76 -12.93 -15.97
CA LEU A 32 1.66 -14.16 -16.76
C LEU A 32 0.93 -13.93 -18.10
N ASP A 33 0.10 -12.89 -18.20
CA ASP A 33 -0.68 -12.58 -19.39
C ASP A 33 -0.42 -11.17 -19.92
N ASP A 34 -1.19 -10.76 -20.92
CA ASP A 34 -1.03 -9.48 -21.62
C ASP A 34 -1.77 -8.30 -20.97
N SER A 35 -2.49 -8.50 -19.87
CA SER A 35 -3.36 -7.49 -19.25
C SER A 35 -2.64 -6.19 -18.92
N VAL A 36 -1.44 -6.28 -18.33
CA VAL A 36 -0.61 -5.11 -18.01
C VAL A 36 -0.14 -4.40 -19.28
N ALA A 37 0.31 -5.17 -20.29
CA ALA A 37 0.79 -4.63 -21.55
C ALA A 37 -0.31 -3.90 -22.33
N ILE A 38 -1.53 -4.46 -22.34
CA ILE A 38 -2.70 -3.82 -22.95
C ILE A 38 -3.01 -2.49 -22.27
N CYS A 39 -3.05 -2.44 -20.92
CA CYS A 39 -3.26 -1.20 -20.19
C CYS A 39 -2.22 -0.13 -20.51
N ARG A 40 -0.94 -0.50 -20.59
CA ARG A 40 0.14 0.43 -21.02
C ARG A 40 -0.05 0.89 -22.48
N GLY A 41 -0.42 -0.01 -23.37
CA GLY A 41 -0.72 0.33 -24.76
C GLY A 41 -1.80 1.40 -24.89
N VAL A 42 -2.85 1.30 -24.07
CA VAL A 42 -3.89 2.33 -23.95
C VAL A 42 -3.32 3.67 -23.48
N MET A 43 -2.48 3.67 -22.44
CA MET A 43 -1.87 4.90 -21.92
C MET A 43 -0.98 5.56 -22.98
N TYR A 44 -0.15 4.78 -23.68
CA TYR A 44 0.70 5.29 -24.77
C TYR A 44 -0.09 5.79 -25.98
N GLY A 45 -1.24 5.18 -26.29
CA GLY A 45 -2.12 5.64 -27.37
C GLY A 45 -2.71 7.04 -27.11
N ILE A 46 -2.89 7.42 -25.84
CA ILE A 46 -3.42 8.73 -25.42
C ILE A 46 -2.28 9.75 -25.23
N MET A 47 -1.17 9.31 -24.64
CA MET A 47 -0.01 10.13 -24.35
C MET A 47 1.29 9.36 -24.66
N PRO A 48 1.81 9.46 -25.91
CA PRO A 48 2.98 8.69 -26.35
C PRO A 48 4.24 8.88 -25.51
N ASP A 49 4.46 10.08 -24.97
CA ASP A 49 5.66 10.44 -24.19
C ASP A 49 5.47 10.27 -22.67
N VAL A 50 4.39 9.63 -22.22
CA VAL A 50 4.17 9.40 -20.80
C VAL A 50 5.21 8.45 -20.22
N ARG A 51 5.79 8.81 -19.07
CA ARG A 51 6.59 7.87 -18.30
C ARG A 51 5.68 6.97 -17.50
N ILE A 52 5.75 5.66 -17.74
CA ILE A 52 5.04 4.65 -16.92
C ILE A 52 6.06 3.95 -16.02
N VAL A 53 5.81 3.97 -14.73
CA VAL A 53 6.60 3.29 -13.72
C VAL A 53 5.71 2.22 -13.08
N ASP A 54 6.11 0.97 -13.13
CA ASP A 54 5.40 -0.08 -12.43
C ASP A 54 5.75 -0.04 -10.95
N LEU A 55 4.75 0.16 -10.10
CA LEU A 55 4.94 -0.04 -8.68
C LEU A 55 5.05 -1.54 -8.37
N THR A 56 4.04 -2.27 -8.76
CA THR A 56 4.01 -3.74 -8.82
C THR A 56 2.74 -4.18 -9.54
N HIS A 57 2.79 -5.37 -10.16
CA HIS A 57 1.61 -6.07 -10.70
C HIS A 57 1.35 -7.38 -9.96
N GLN A 58 2.05 -7.57 -8.83
CA GLN A 58 1.93 -8.76 -7.98
C GLN A 58 1.37 -8.40 -6.59
N VAL A 59 0.43 -7.45 -6.53
CA VAL A 59 -0.39 -7.32 -5.33
C VAL A 59 -1.07 -8.66 -5.09
N THR A 60 -1.16 -9.10 -3.84
CA THR A 60 -1.87 -10.33 -3.51
C THR A 60 -3.27 -10.28 -4.15
N PRO A 61 -3.63 -11.26 -4.99
CA PRO A 61 -4.90 -11.24 -5.73
C PRO A 61 -6.09 -10.95 -4.82
N PHE A 62 -6.93 -9.99 -5.25
CA PHE A 62 -8.13 -9.52 -4.54
C PHE A 62 -7.87 -8.78 -3.21
N SER A 63 -6.63 -8.63 -2.77
CA SER A 63 -6.32 -7.98 -1.50
C SER A 63 -6.25 -6.46 -1.62
N VAL A 64 -7.38 -5.79 -1.41
CA VAL A 64 -7.45 -4.32 -1.37
C VAL A 64 -6.52 -3.75 -0.30
N PHE A 65 -6.40 -4.44 0.85
CA PHE A 65 -5.51 -4.04 1.93
C PHE A 65 -4.03 -4.05 1.52
N ASP A 66 -3.60 -5.09 0.80
CA ASP A 66 -2.21 -5.19 0.35
C ASP A 66 -1.88 -4.10 -0.70
N GLY A 67 -2.84 -3.83 -1.60
CA GLY A 67 -2.77 -2.69 -2.51
C GLY A 67 -2.66 -1.35 -1.78
N ALA A 68 -3.48 -1.12 -0.76
CA ALA A 68 -3.43 0.09 0.07
C ALA A 68 -2.06 0.25 0.76
N ARG A 69 -1.48 -0.83 1.27
CA ARG A 69 -0.18 -0.85 1.94
C ARG A 69 0.96 -0.51 0.97
N TYR A 70 0.97 -1.08 -0.24
CA TYR A 70 1.97 -0.75 -1.25
C TYR A 70 1.85 0.70 -1.72
N LEU A 71 0.62 1.15 -1.97
CA LEU A 71 0.36 2.54 -2.36
C LEU A 71 0.85 3.52 -1.27
N PHE A 72 0.48 3.28 -0.01
CA PHE A 72 0.93 4.06 1.14
C PHE A 72 2.45 4.14 1.22
N GLY A 73 3.15 3.00 1.04
CA GLY A 73 4.61 2.94 1.13
C GLY A 73 5.31 3.70 0.01
N ALA A 74 4.72 3.78 -1.18
CA ALA A 74 5.36 4.39 -2.36
C ALA A 74 5.12 5.89 -2.49
N THR A 75 3.92 6.38 -2.19
CA THR A 75 3.50 7.77 -2.46
C THR A 75 4.39 8.85 -1.86
N PRO A 76 5.09 8.69 -0.70
CA PRO A 76 6.01 9.70 -0.19
C PRO A 76 7.20 10.02 -1.10
N TYR A 77 7.58 9.08 -1.94
CA TYR A 77 8.78 9.17 -2.80
C TYR A 77 8.48 9.74 -4.19
N TYR A 78 7.21 10.03 -4.49
CA TYR A 78 6.81 10.58 -5.79
C TYR A 78 6.42 12.04 -5.66
N PRO A 79 6.78 12.87 -6.64
CA PRO A 79 6.53 14.32 -6.61
C PRO A 79 5.05 14.67 -6.82
N ARG A 80 4.72 15.93 -6.55
CA ARG A 80 3.46 16.55 -6.96
C ARG A 80 3.21 16.36 -8.46
N GLY A 81 1.95 16.15 -8.84
CA GLY A 81 1.55 15.94 -10.24
C GLY A 81 1.68 14.49 -10.71
N THR A 82 2.26 13.58 -9.90
CA THR A 82 2.26 12.14 -10.22
C THR A 82 0.83 11.60 -10.24
N VAL A 83 0.53 10.79 -11.25
CA VAL A 83 -0.75 10.08 -11.39
C VAL A 83 -0.54 8.61 -11.02
N PHE A 84 -1.21 8.15 -9.97
CA PHE A 84 -1.23 6.74 -9.58
C PHE A 84 -2.45 6.07 -10.21
N VAL A 85 -2.22 5.08 -11.08
CA VAL A 85 -3.28 4.21 -11.62
C VAL A 85 -3.21 2.90 -10.86
N VAL A 86 -4.25 2.62 -10.06
CA VAL A 86 -4.30 1.49 -9.15
C VAL A 86 -5.49 0.61 -9.47
N VAL A 87 -5.23 -0.63 -9.88
CA VAL A 87 -6.28 -1.57 -10.25
C VAL A 87 -6.15 -2.85 -9.42
N VAL A 88 -6.62 -2.77 -8.19
CA VAL A 88 -6.89 -3.92 -7.31
C VAL A 88 -8.39 -3.89 -7.04
N ASP A 89 -9.14 -4.65 -7.83
CA ASP A 89 -10.57 -4.42 -8.01
C ASP A 89 -11.40 -5.72 -7.99
N PRO A 90 -11.56 -6.35 -6.82
CA PRO A 90 -12.42 -7.53 -6.70
C PRO A 90 -13.91 -7.24 -7.01
N GLY A 91 -14.28 -5.95 -7.09
CA GLY A 91 -15.64 -5.50 -7.42
C GLY A 91 -15.80 -5.03 -8.87
N VAL A 92 -14.90 -5.39 -9.79
CA VAL A 92 -15.02 -5.00 -11.20
C VAL A 92 -16.39 -5.37 -11.78
N GLY A 93 -17.04 -4.47 -12.52
CA GLY A 93 -18.36 -4.69 -13.10
C GLY A 93 -19.54 -4.59 -12.13
N SER A 94 -19.31 -4.38 -10.83
CA SER A 94 -20.36 -4.12 -9.83
C SER A 94 -20.75 -2.64 -9.79
N SER A 95 -21.57 -2.26 -8.81
CA SER A 95 -21.97 -0.85 -8.55
C SER A 95 -20.89 -0.01 -7.86
N ARG A 96 -19.68 -0.57 -7.58
CA ARG A 96 -18.59 0.22 -7.01
C ARG A 96 -18.20 1.35 -7.96
N LYS A 97 -17.96 2.54 -7.43
CA LYS A 97 -17.55 3.70 -8.21
C LYS A 97 -16.10 3.56 -8.71
N ALA A 98 -15.86 4.05 -9.93
CA ALA A 98 -14.51 4.39 -10.38
C ALA A 98 -14.28 5.85 -10.07
N ILE A 99 -13.15 6.20 -9.46
CA ILE A 99 -12.90 7.57 -8.99
C ILE A 99 -11.51 8.08 -9.36
N VAL A 100 -11.40 9.40 -9.41
CA VAL A 100 -10.14 10.13 -9.28
C VAL A 100 -10.14 10.83 -7.94
N ALA A 101 -9.16 10.55 -7.10
CA ALA A 101 -8.91 11.28 -5.86
C ALA A 101 -7.68 12.18 -6.03
N HIS A 102 -7.71 13.38 -5.47
CA HIS A 102 -6.57 14.29 -5.41
C HIS A 102 -6.14 14.44 -3.95
N SER A 103 -4.84 14.30 -3.68
CA SER A 103 -4.31 14.45 -2.33
C SER A 103 -3.81 15.87 -2.06
N LYS A 104 -3.78 16.26 -0.78
CA LYS A 104 -3.18 17.54 -0.34
C LYS A 104 -1.71 17.69 -0.74
N LYS A 105 -1.02 16.58 -1.06
CA LYS A 105 0.32 16.59 -1.66
C LYS A 105 0.31 16.89 -3.16
N GLY A 106 -0.87 17.01 -3.78
CA GLY A 106 -1.03 17.31 -5.20
C GLY A 106 -0.74 16.12 -6.11
N GLN A 107 -1.01 14.91 -5.65
CA GLN A 107 -0.94 13.68 -6.43
C GLN A 107 -2.36 13.23 -6.80
N TYR A 108 -2.51 12.60 -7.96
CA TYR A 108 -3.76 12.05 -8.44
C TYR A 108 -3.80 10.53 -8.29
N PHE A 109 -4.97 10.00 -7.95
CA PHE A 109 -5.19 8.57 -7.77
C PHE A 109 -6.41 8.15 -8.57
N VAL A 110 -6.20 7.35 -9.61
CA VAL A 110 -7.23 6.77 -10.48
C VAL A 110 -7.43 5.33 -10.05
N LEU A 111 -8.57 5.03 -9.42
CA LEU A 111 -8.74 3.76 -8.72
C LEU A 111 -10.23 3.42 -8.46
N PRO A 112 -10.54 2.16 -8.12
CA PRO A 112 -11.87 1.80 -7.63
C PRO A 112 -12.10 2.35 -6.22
N ASP A 113 -13.29 2.85 -5.94
CA ASP A 113 -13.72 3.25 -4.60
C ASP A 113 -14.09 2.02 -3.76
N ASN A 114 -13.05 1.31 -3.29
CA ASN A 114 -13.16 0.07 -2.53
C ASN A 114 -12.30 0.07 -1.25
N GLY A 115 -11.77 1.23 -0.87
CA GLY A 115 -10.94 1.40 0.32
C GLY A 115 -9.42 1.38 0.06
N VAL A 116 -8.95 1.11 -1.15
CA VAL A 116 -7.50 1.05 -1.45
C VAL A 116 -6.76 2.37 -1.16
N ILE A 117 -7.46 3.51 -1.16
CA ILE A 117 -6.91 4.84 -0.83
C ILE A 117 -6.81 5.13 0.69
N THR A 118 -7.38 4.28 1.54
CA THR A 118 -7.58 4.57 2.97
C THR A 118 -6.31 5.00 3.70
N LEU A 119 -5.21 4.27 3.53
CA LEU A 119 -3.96 4.57 4.25
C LEU A 119 -3.30 5.87 3.75
N VAL A 120 -3.40 6.17 2.46
CA VAL A 120 -2.91 7.44 1.89
C VAL A 120 -3.74 8.61 2.40
N ASP A 121 -5.07 8.47 2.44
CA ASP A 121 -5.96 9.51 2.97
C ASP A 121 -5.68 9.80 4.46
N GLN A 122 -5.45 8.78 5.27
CA GLN A 122 -5.11 8.95 6.69
C GLN A 122 -3.79 9.71 6.92
N ARG A 123 -2.77 9.46 6.11
CA ARG A 123 -1.48 10.11 6.27
C ARG A 123 -1.41 11.47 5.59
N ASP A 124 -1.84 11.56 4.33
CA ASP A 124 -1.59 12.71 3.45
C ASP A 124 -2.82 13.61 3.30
N GLY A 125 -4.01 13.06 3.56
CA GLY A 125 -5.30 13.69 3.33
C GLY A 125 -5.68 13.74 1.85
N ILE A 126 -6.95 13.49 1.57
CA ILE A 126 -7.59 13.70 0.26
C ILE A 126 -8.38 15.01 0.36
N ASP A 127 -8.18 15.93 -0.59
CA ASP A 127 -8.87 17.23 -0.63
C ASP A 127 -10.01 17.26 -1.64
N ALA A 128 -9.98 16.44 -2.69
CA ALA A 128 -11.06 16.37 -3.66
C ALA A 128 -11.17 14.97 -4.29
N VAL A 129 -12.40 14.61 -4.67
CA VAL A 129 -12.72 13.34 -5.34
C VAL A 129 -13.72 13.58 -6.44
N ARG A 130 -13.56 12.92 -7.58
CA ARG A 130 -14.53 12.89 -8.67
C ARG A 130 -14.86 11.47 -9.07
N GLU A 131 -16.12 11.20 -9.35
CA GLU A 131 -16.52 9.95 -9.98
C GLU A 131 -16.18 9.98 -11.46
N ILE A 132 -15.63 8.91 -11.99
CA ILE A 132 -15.31 8.79 -13.41
C ILE A 132 -16.60 8.43 -14.15
N THR A 133 -17.18 9.39 -14.85
CA THR A 133 -18.40 9.21 -15.64
C THR A 133 -18.27 9.72 -17.07
N ASN A 134 -17.21 10.46 -17.39
CA ASN A 134 -17.00 10.98 -18.73
C ASN A 134 -16.53 9.87 -19.68
N THR A 135 -17.42 9.43 -20.55
CA THR A 135 -17.14 8.36 -21.52
C THR A 135 -16.15 8.76 -22.61
N GLU A 136 -15.91 10.04 -22.84
CA GLU A 136 -14.88 10.50 -23.79
C GLU A 136 -13.45 10.24 -23.28
N TRP A 137 -13.33 10.03 -21.98
CA TRP A 137 -12.05 9.65 -21.34
C TRP A 137 -11.88 8.13 -21.16
N MET A 138 -12.79 7.34 -21.69
CA MET A 138 -12.80 5.89 -21.60
C MET A 138 -12.53 5.27 -22.98
N ILE A 139 -12.25 3.97 -23.04
CA ILE A 139 -12.06 3.28 -24.31
C ILE A 139 -13.32 2.51 -24.70
N GLY A 140 -13.75 2.79 -25.96
CA GLY A 140 -14.81 2.05 -26.61
C GLY A 140 -16.21 2.54 -26.29
N SER A 141 -17.14 2.24 -27.18
CA SER A 141 -18.56 2.58 -27.05
C SER A 141 -19.29 1.67 -26.05
N LYS A 142 -18.68 0.53 -25.69
CA LYS A 142 -19.20 -0.43 -24.71
C LYS A 142 -18.06 -0.91 -23.84
N LEU A 143 -18.13 -0.56 -22.54
CA LEU A 143 -17.15 -1.00 -21.55
C LEU A 143 -17.28 -2.51 -21.29
N SER A 144 -16.15 -3.17 -21.09
CA SER A 144 -16.13 -4.55 -20.60
C SER A 144 -16.60 -4.58 -19.15
N SER A 145 -17.37 -5.58 -18.78
CA SER A 145 -17.75 -5.80 -17.38
C SER A 145 -16.65 -6.40 -16.52
N THR A 146 -15.53 -6.80 -17.12
CA THR A 146 -14.44 -7.53 -16.45
C THR A 146 -13.07 -6.88 -16.61
N PHE A 147 -12.92 -5.79 -17.37
CA PHE A 147 -11.62 -5.20 -17.62
C PHE A 147 -11.62 -3.66 -17.55
N HIS A 148 -12.09 -3.10 -16.42
CA HIS A 148 -12.10 -1.66 -16.18
C HIS A 148 -10.67 -1.08 -16.09
N GLY A 149 -9.65 -1.90 -15.81
CA GLY A 149 -8.23 -1.53 -15.91
C GLY A 149 -7.89 -0.93 -17.27
N ARG A 150 -8.30 -1.62 -18.34
CA ARG A 150 -8.11 -1.20 -19.73
C ARG A 150 -9.06 -0.06 -20.12
N ASP A 151 -10.35 -0.21 -19.80
CA ASP A 151 -11.41 0.63 -20.39
C ASP A 151 -11.62 1.97 -19.66
N ILE A 152 -11.31 2.03 -18.37
CA ILE A 152 -11.59 3.18 -17.50
C ILE A 152 -10.32 3.74 -16.87
N PHE A 153 -9.58 2.92 -16.07
CA PHE A 153 -8.52 3.47 -15.22
C PHE A 153 -7.28 3.89 -16.00
N SER A 154 -6.86 3.09 -16.98
CA SER A 154 -5.69 3.41 -17.81
C SER A 154 -5.89 4.67 -18.67
N PRO A 155 -6.99 4.80 -19.43
CA PRO A 155 -7.20 5.99 -20.24
C PRO A 155 -7.37 7.24 -19.40
N VAL A 156 -8.12 7.20 -18.28
CA VAL A 156 -8.26 8.35 -17.38
C VAL A 156 -6.92 8.77 -16.79
N GLY A 157 -6.09 7.80 -16.40
CA GLY A 157 -4.73 8.08 -15.91
C GLY A 157 -3.87 8.79 -16.95
N ALA A 158 -3.97 8.39 -18.22
CA ALA A 158 -3.23 9.03 -19.32
C ALA A 158 -3.72 10.46 -19.63
N HIS A 159 -5.03 10.70 -19.61
CA HIS A 159 -5.61 12.05 -19.73
C HIS A 159 -5.10 12.98 -18.63
N LEU A 160 -5.09 12.52 -17.38
CA LEU A 160 -4.58 13.30 -16.26
C LEU A 160 -3.07 13.58 -16.39
N ALA A 161 -2.27 12.57 -16.78
CA ALA A 161 -0.85 12.74 -16.98
C ALA A 161 -0.54 13.72 -18.11
N ARG A 162 -1.37 13.75 -19.15
CA ARG A 162 -1.28 14.74 -20.24
C ARG A 162 -1.58 16.16 -19.78
N GLY A 163 -2.22 16.33 -18.63
CA GLY A 163 -2.60 17.63 -18.08
C GLY A 163 -3.99 18.11 -18.50
N ASP A 164 -4.86 17.20 -18.93
CA ASP A 164 -6.24 17.50 -19.24
C ASP A 164 -6.97 17.96 -17.98
N ASP A 165 -7.95 18.84 -18.15
CA ASP A 165 -8.72 19.42 -17.06
C ASP A 165 -9.50 18.34 -16.29
N TRP A 166 -9.00 17.96 -15.12
CA TRP A 166 -9.57 16.90 -14.31
C TRP A 166 -11.01 17.17 -13.83
N SER A 167 -11.48 18.44 -13.91
CA SER A 167 -12.87 18.77 -13.61
C SER A 167 -13.84 18.09 -14.59
N LYS A 168 -13.35 17.70 -15.76
CA LYS A 168 -14.13 17.01 -16.80
C LYS A 168 -14.27 15.49 -16.58
N VAL A 169 -13.59 14.91 -15.58
CA VAL A 169 -13.68 13.47 -15.27
C VAL A 169 -15.12 13.07 -14.95
N GLY A 170 -15.85 13.93 -14.23
CA GLY A 170 -17.23 13.73 -13.81
C GLY A 170 -17.57 14.50 -12.54
N PRO A 171 -18.71 14.20 -11.90
CA PRO A 171 -19.19 14.95 -10.73
C PRO A 171 -18.30 14.77 -9.50
N GLU A 172 -18.30 15.78 -8.65
CA GLU A 172 -17.64 15.72 -7.35
C GLU A 172 -18.31 14.71 -6.41
N VAL A 173 -17.49 14.00 -5.65
CA VAL A 173 -17.91 13.09 -4.58
C VAL A 173 -17.39 13.63 -3.26
N PRO A 174 -18.23 13.83 -2.24
CA PRO A 174 -17.73 14.22 -0.93
C PRO A 174 -16.72 13.23 -0.38
N VAL A 175 -15.55 13.70 0.06
CA VAL A 175 -14.46 12.87 0.58
C VAL A 175 -14.92 11.93 1.70
N ARG A 176 -15.87 12.39 2.54
CA ARG A 176 -16.46 11.56 3.60
C ARG A 176 -17.22 10.33 3.11
N ASN A 177 -17.63 10.31 1.83
CA ASN A 177 -18.39 9.21 1.23
C ASN A 177 -17.48 8.13 0.62
N LEU A 178 -16.16 8.33 0.62
CA LEU A 178 -15.22 7.31 0.16
C LEU A 178 -15.35 6.04 0.99
N VAL A 179 -15.30 4.89 0.34
CA VAL A 179 -15.18 3.60 1.03
C VAL A 179 -13.87 3.57 1.82
N ARG A 180 -13.92 3.06 3.05
CA ARG A 180 -12.75 2.91 3.91
C ARG A 180 -12.56 1.45 4.30
N LEU A 181 -11.31 1.03 4.36
CA LEU A 181 -10.95 -0.25 4.95
C LEU A 181 -11.21 -0.24 6.45
N ASP A 182 -11.77 -1.31 6.96
CA ASP A 182 -11.79 -1.58 8.40
C ASP A 182 -10.38 -2.02 8.83
N LEU A 183 -9.64 -1.09 9.39
CA LEU A 183 -8.27 -1.32 9.84
C LEU A 183 -8.32 -1.84 11.28
N ARG A 184 -7.99 -3.11 11.46
CA ARG A 184 -7.79 -3.66 12.81
C ARG A 184 -6.66 -2.92 13.49
N VAL A 185 -6.94 -2.37 14.67
CA VAL A 185 -5.95 -1.64 15.49
C VAL A 185 -5.34 -2.60 16.48
N ALA A 186 -4.02 -2.53 16.67
CA ALA A 186 -3.36 -3.20 17.77
C ALA A 186 -3.80 -2.59 19.11
N THR A 187 -3.99 -3.41 20.12
CA THR A 187 -4.38 -2.94 21.47
C THR A 187 -3.34 -3.37 22.49
N ILE A 188 -3.08 -2.49 23.46
CA ILE A 188 -2.18 -2.75 24.57
C ILE A 188 -2.97 -2.62 25.86
N ASP A 189 -2.94 -3.68 26.68
CA ASP A 189 -3.53 -3.70 28.02
C ASP A 189 -2.48 -4.11 29.07
N ASP A 190 -2.91 -4.37 30.31
CA ASP A 190 -2.02 -4.82 31.40
C ASP A 190 -1.40 -6.18 31.12
N HIS A 191 -1.98 -7.00 30.26
CA HIS A 191 -1.47 -8.32 29.91
C HIS A 191 -0.47 -8.29 28.75
N GLY A 192 -0.46 -7.24 27.94
CA GLY A 192 0.44 -7.07 26.81
C GLY A 192 -0.24 -6.53 25.56
N LEU A 193 0.28 -6.90 24.41
CA LEU A 193 -0.15 -6.50 23.09
C LEU A 193 -1.00 -7.59 22.45
N LYS A 194 -2.16 -7.20 21.90
CA LYS A 194 -2.98 -8.02 21.01
C LYS A 194 -3.05 -7.33 19.65
N ALA A 195 -2.65 -8.03 18.61
CA ALA A 195 -2.48 -7.49 17.27
C ALA A 195 -2.76 -8.55 16.20
N SER A 196 -2.44 -8.20 14.96
CA SER A 196 -2.57 -9.11 13.82
C SER A 196 -1.34 -9.04 12.91
N VAL A 197 -0.95 -10.19 12.38
CA VAL A 197 -0.19 -10.26 11.14
C VAL A 197 -1.14 -9.88 10.00
N ILE A 198 -0.75 -8.91 9.20
CA ILE A 198 -1.61 -8.31 8.16
C ILE A 198 -1.16 -8.59 6.73
N ALA A 199 0.11 -8.93 6.55
CA ALA A 199 0.69 -9.26 5.25
C ALA A 199 1.98 -10.08 5.40
N THR A 200 2.47 -10.61 4.30
CA THR A 200 3.85 -11.08 4.15
C THR A 200 4.66 -10.08 3.34
N ASP A 201 5.95 -9.98 3.62
CA ASP A 201 6.84 -9.04 2.94
C ASP A 201 7.56 -9.73 1.76
N GLY A 202 7.02 -9.50 0.58
CA GLY A 202 7.58 -9.93 -0.71
C GLY A 202 8.06 -11.38 -0.76
N PRO A 203 9.15 -11.64 -1.47
CA PRO A 203 9.68 -12.99 -1.63
C PRO A 203 10.39 -13.52 -0.38
N PHE A 204 10.64 -12.65 0.61
CA PHE A 204 11.36 -13.03 1.84
C PHE A 204 10.50 -13.76 2.85
N GLY A 205 9.17 -13.62 2.76
CA GLY A 205 8.22 -14.28 3.65
C GLY A 205 8.27 -13.77 5.10
N ASN A 206 8.79 -12.57 5.35
CA ASN A 206 8.68 -11.93 6.65
C ASN A 206 7.22 -11.56 6.93
N LEU A 207 6.81 -11.59 8.19
CA LEU A 207 5.46 -11.21 8.56
C LEU A 207 5.41 -9.71 8.91
N VAL A 208 4.50 -9.01 8.27
CA VAL A 208 4.18 -7.61 8.55
C VAL A 208 3.00 -7.56 9.52
N THR A 209 3.10 -6.74 10.57
CA THR A 209 2.04 -6.60 11.57
C THR A 209 1.39 -5.21 11.53
N ASN A 210 0.24 -5.07 12.20
CA ASN A 210 -0.41 -3.79 12.43
C ASN A 210 0.08 -3.08 13.71
N VAL A 211 1.27 -3.44 14.18
CA VAL A 211 1.88 -2.88 15.40
C VAL A 211 2.85 -1.78 15.04
N ASP A 212 2.62 -0.57 15.52
CA ASP A 212 3.63 0.50 15.48
C ASP A 212 4.82 0.14 16.37
N GLY A 213 6.04 0.39 15.90
CA GLY A 213 7.25 0.08 16.65
C GLY A 213 7.34 0.82 17.99
N GLY A 214 6.82 2.05 18.07
CA GLY A 214 6.73 2.81 19.32
C GLY A 214 5.73 2.19 20.30
N ASP A 215 4.64 1.61 19.81
CA ASP A 215 3.69 0.89 20.64
C ASP A 215 4.30 -0.40 21.18
N PHE A 216 5.04 -1.14 20.37
CA PHE A 216 5.78 -2.31 20.85
C PHE A 216 6.75 -1.96 21.98
N LEU A 217 7.48 -0.85 21.86
CA LEU A 217 8.42 -0.43 22.91
C LEU A 217 7.75 -0.10 24.25
N LYS A 218 6.45 0.25 24.26
CA LYS A 218 5.67 0.47 25.52
C LYS A 218 5.45 -0.83 26.31
N LEU A 219 5.74 -2.00 25.73
CA LEU A 219 5.74 -3.28 26.46
C LEU A 219 6.96 -3.43 27.38
N GLY A 220 8.00 -2.60 27.22
CA GLY A 220 9.19 -2.60 28.05
C GLY A 220 10.36 -3.42 27.50
N TYR A 221 10.27 -3.97 26.31
CA TYR A 221 11.39 -4.70 25.68
C TYR A 221 12.44 -3.76 25.10
N THR A 222 13.69 -4.19 25.18
CA THR A 222 14.85 -3.53 24.58
C THR A 222 15.59 -4.47 23.63
N HIS A 223 16.39 -3.90 22.71
CA HIS A 223 17.17 -4.71 21.77
C HIS A 223 18.07 -5.69 22.51
N GLY A 224 18.17 -6.91 21.97
CA GLY A 224 18.94 -8.01 22.52
C GLY A 224 18.14 -8.94 23.46
N GLN A 225 16.97 -8.54 23.92
CA GLN A 225 16.12 -9.36 24.78
C GLN A 225 15.32 -10.40 23.99
N GLU A 226 15.09 -11.55 24.60
CA GLU A 226 14.11 -12.53 24.13
C GLU A 226 12.69 -12.10 24.48
N VAL A 227 11.81 -12.20 23.49
CA VAL A 227 10.40 -11.82 23.58
C VAL A 227 9.56 -13.07 23.35
N PRO A 228 8.69 -13.45 24.30
CA PRO A 228 7.70 -14.48 24.04
C PRO A 228 6.66 -13.95 23.04
N VAL A 229 6.41 -14.70 21.97
CA VAL A 229 5.49 -14.32 20.90
C VAL A 229 4.55 -15.49 20.63
N LYS A 230 3.25 -15.20 20.65
CA LYS A 230 2.26 -16.13 20.11
C LYS A 230 1.73 -15.56 18.80
N VAL A 231 1.97 -16.27 17.69
CA VAL A 231 1.51 -15.91 16.35
C VAL A 231 0.76 -17.08 15.72
N GLY A 232 -0.53 -16.86 15.42
CA GLY A 232 -1.43 -17.95 15.05
C GLY A 232 -1.50 -19.01 16.17
N ASP A 233 -1.13 -20.25 15.84
CA ASP A 233 -1.04 -21.39 16.75
C ASP A 233 0.39 -21.63 17.31
N LYS A 234 1.37 -20.83 16.90
CA LYS A 234 2.78 -20.98 17.26
C LYS A 234 3.12 -20.13 18.48
N GLU A 235 3.86 -20.70 19.43
CA GLU A 235 4.47 -20.01 20.55
C GLU A 235 5.98 -20.07 20.40
N LEU A 236 6.62 -18.90 20.28
CA LEU A 236 8.04 -18.76 19.97
C LEU A 236 8.72 -17.82 20.96
N LYS A 237 10.02 -17.98 21.13
CA LYS A 237 10.88 -16.97 21.74
C LYS A 237 11.71 -16.34 20.64
N MET A 238 11.60 -15.04 20.49
CA MET A 238 12.23 -14.31 19.39
C MET A 238 13.07 -13.17 19.94
N LYS A 239 14.28 -13.01 19.45
CA LYS A 239 15.14 -11.92 19.86
C LYS A 239 14.72 -10.62 19.21
N PHE A 240 14.52 -9.56 20.01
CA PHE A 240 14.26 -8.23 19.46
C PHE A 240 15.58 -7.57 19.06
N VAL A 241 15.76 -7.28 17.78
CA VAL A 241 17.05 -6.86 17.21
C VAL A 241 16.91 -5.66 16.30
N LYS A 242 18.05 -5.05 15.94
CA LYS A 242 18.09 -3.93 14.99
C LYS A 242 18.18 -4.40 13.54
N THR A 243 18.87 -5.49 13.30
CA THR A 243 19.12 -6.04 11.97
C THR A 243 19.07 -7.57 11.96
N PHE A 244 18.86 -8.15 10.80
CA PHE A 244 18.78 -9.59 10.61
C PHE A 244 20.05 -10.32 11.05
N SER A 245 21.22 -9.71 10.83
CA SER A 245 22.52 -10.29 11.20
C SER A 245 22.80 -10.38 12.71
N ASP A 246 21.95 -9.82 13.55
CA ASP A 246 22.09 -9.89 15.02
C ASP A 246 21.68 -11.27 15.59
N VAL A 247 21.18 -12.16 14.74
CA VAL A 247 20.88 -13.56 15.08
C VAL A 247 21.49 -14.50 14.03
N PRO A 248 21.78 -15.76 14.38
CA PRO A 248 22.24 -16.79 13.44
C PRO A 248 21.26 -16.99 12.27
N VAL A 249 21.78 -17.52 11.15
CA VAL A 249 20.96 -17.90 9.98
C VAL A 249 19.93 -18.95 10.39
N GLY A 250 18.68 -18.70 10.08
CA GLY A 250 17.55 -19.57 10.40
C GLY A 250 16.90 -19.28 11.75
N ASP A 251 17.47 -18.40 12.58
CA ASP A 251 16.86 -18.04 13.85
C ASP A 251 15.78 -16.98 13.69
N PRO A 252 14.71 -17.05 14.53
CA PRO A 252 13.62 -16.09 14.53
C PRO A 252 14.00 -14.78 15.22
N LEU A 253 13.52 -13.67 14.63
CA LEU A 253 13.77 -12.33 15.16
C LEU A 253 12.54 -11.44 15.06
N LEU A 254 12.45 -10.49 15.99
CA LEU A 254 11.58 -9.33 15.94
C LEU A 254 12.39 -8.10 15.55
N TYR A 255 11.86 -7.24 14.73
CA TYR A 255 12.50 -5.99 14.32
C TYR A 255 11.46 -4.93 14.01
N VAL A 256 11.87 -3.68 13.99
CA VAL A 256 11.04 -2.59 13.46
C VAL A 256 11.47 -2.36 12.01
N ASP A 257 10.56 -2.51 11.09
CA ASP A 257 10.81 -2.37 9.66
C ASP A 257 11.05 -0.91 9.24
N SER A 258 11.42 -0.70 7.97
CA SER A 258 11.69 0.64 7.41
C SER A 258 10.44 1.54 7.32
N ARG A 259 9.25 0.99 7.57
CA ARG A 259 7.98 1.72 7.63
C ARG A 259 7.52 2.00 9.05
N GLY A 260 8.32 1.59 10.05
CA GLY A 260 8.05 1.80 11.46
C GLY A 260 7.16 0.73 12.13
N HIS A 261 6.86 -0.39 11.47
CA HIS A 261 6.04 -1.45 12.02
C HIS A 261 6.88 -2.60 12.58
N LEU A 262 6.34 -3.27 13.60
CA LEU A 262 6.92 -4.51 14.11
C LEU A 262 6.80 -5.61 13.06
N GLY A 263 7.91 -6.23 12.71
CA GLY A 263 8.00 -7.37 11.82
C GLY A 263 8.50 -8.63 12.53
N LEU A 264 8.09 -9.81 12.04
CA LEU A 264 8.59 -11.10 12.45
C LEU A 264 9.31 -11.74 11.27
N ALA A 265 10.54 -12.20 11.47
CA ALA A 265 11.34 -12.79 10.40
C ALA A 265 12.19 -13.97 10.87
N LEU A 266 12.68 -14.72 9.90
CA LEU A 266 13.83 -15.63 10.06
C LEU A 266 15.02 -15.04 9.34
N ASN A 267 16.20 -15.09 9.93
CA ASN A 267 17.39 -14.65 9.23
C ASN A 267 17.65 -15.56 8.01
N GLN A 268 17.61 -14.98 6.79
CA GLN A 268 17.82 -15.65 5.49
C GLN A 268 16.86 -16.82 5.19
N ARG A 269 15.66 -16.85 5.78
CA ARG A 269 14.62 -17.85 5.49
C ARG A 269 13.23 -17.21 5.54
N SER A 270 12.27 -17.85 4.88
CA SER A 270 10.85 -17.44 4.94
C SER A 270 10.23 -17.87 6.28
N PHE A 271 9.81 -16.90 7.07
CA PHE A 271 9.06 -17.13 8.31
C PHE A 271 7.69 -17.74 8.01
N ALA A 272 6.99 -17.17 7.03
CA ALA A 272 5.64 -17.60 6.63
C ALA A 272 5.61 -19.08 6.22
N GLU A 273 6.58 -19.51 5.40
CA GLU A 273 6.66 -20.90 4.93
C GLU A 273 7.10 -21.83 6.05
N THR A 274 8.14 -21.45 6.82
CA THR A 274 8.71 -22.32 7.87
C THR A 274 7.71 -22.64 8.95
N TYR A 275 6.89 -21.65 9.35
CA TYR A 275 5.91 -21.84 10.43
C TYR A 275 4.47 -22.05 9.90
N GLY A 276 4.25 -22.00 8.59
CA GLY A 276 2.93 -22.17 7.98
C GLY A 276 1.96 -21.02 8.31
N ILE A 277 2.47 -19.83 8.62
CA ILE A 277 1.64 -18.67 8.99
C ILE A 277 1.19 -17.92 7.74
N ARG A 278 -0.11 -17.71 7.61
CA ARG A 278 -0.72 -16.93 6.54
C ARG A 278 -1.54 -15.77 7.10
N PRO A 279 -1.39 -14.56 6.58
CA PRO A 279 -2.26 -13.44 6.95
C PRO A 279 -3.73 -13.69 6.55
N PRO A 280 -4.71 -13.23 7.34
CA PRO A 280 -4.53 -12.63 8.64
C PRO A 280 -4.30 -13.68 9.75
N ALA A 281 -3.38 -13.39 10.69
CA ALA A 281 -3.14 -14.26 11.84
C ALA A 281 -3.07 -13.42 13.13
N ALA A 282 -3.55 -13.98 14.24
CA ALA A 282 -3.49 -13.31 15.53
C ALA A 282 -2.04 -13.22 16.04
N LEU A 283 -1.71 -12.11 16.70
CA LEU A 283 -0.42 -11.87 17.33
C LEU A 283 -0.63 -11.41 18.76
N VAL A 284 0.05 -12.08 19.71
CA VAL A 284 0.02 -11.72 21.13
C VAL A 284 1.45 -11.67 21.65
N ILE A 285 1.78 -10.58 22.35
CA ILE A 285 3.09 -10.38 22.99
C ILE A 285 2.85 -9.88 24.42
N PRO A 286 3.32 -10.58 25.46
CA PRO A 286 3.14 -10.14 26.85
C PRO A 286 4.02 -8.91 27.15
N ARG A 287 3.81 -8.27 28.31
CA ARG A 287 4.73 -7.24 28.79
C ARG A 287 6.05 -7.86 29.26
N ALA A 288 7.13 -7.11 29.14
CA ALA A 288 8.43 -7.51 29.67
C ALA A 288 8.37 -7.66 31.20
N GLY A 289 9.04 -8.68 31.73
CA GLY A 289 9.15 -8.90 33.18
C GLY A 289 7.95 -9.60 33.82
N ARG A 290 7.06 -10.18 33.06
CA ARG A 290 5.97 -11.05 33.55
C ARG A 290 6.19 -12.51 33.20
#